data_2b27dd15fd469eeedcfc794d175a5950
#
_entry.id   2b27dd15fd469eeedcfc794d175a5950
#
_cell.length_a   1.000
_cell.length_b   1.000
_cell.length_c   1.000
_cell.angle_alpha   90.00
_cell.angle_beta   90.00
_cell.angle_gamma   90.00
#
_symmetry.space_group_name_H-M   'P 1'
#
loop_
_entity.id
_entity.type
_entity.pdbx_description
1 polymer ?
#
loop_
_entity_poly.entity_id
_entity_poly.type
_entity_poly.pdbx_seq_one_letter_code
_entity_poly.pdbx_strand_id
1 'polypeptide(L)'
;IKPVYVLDELFQAKLIIEAVIEDLKIKQELFCRLESVLEADSILSTNTSSLDLNKIGTNLKRPERFLGMHFFNPVPVMALVEIIHTAETDPSVTEFVFQLAKKWGKVPVHVRNSPGFIVNRAARPFYLEALRILTDGATDAATCDAIFRDCGGFRMGPFELMDLIGLDVNYEVTTQVWESFDRHPRFEPS
;
A
#
# COMPACT_ATOMS: atom_id res chain seq x y z
N ILE A 1 9.18 8.84 -21.22
CA ILE A 1 9.45 7.51 -20.64
C ILE A 1 10.29 6.72 -21.64
N LYS A 2 11.43 6.18 -21.20
CA LYS A 2 12.27 5.30 -21.98
C LYS A 2 12.13 3.87 -21.41
N PRO A 3 11.58 2.91 -22.15
CA PRO A 3 11.56 1.51 -21.70
C PRO A 3 12.99 0.94 -21.70
N VAL A 4 13.27 0.07 -20.73
CA VAL A 4 14.49 -0.74 -20.63
C VAL A 4 14.13 -2.21 -20.50
N TYR A 5 14.99 -3.10 -20.97
CA TYR A 5 14.70 -4.54 -21.03
C TYR A 5 15.58 -5.37 -20.09
N VAL A 6 16.65 -4.79 -19.58
CA VAL A 6 17.56 -5.43 -18.63
C VAL A 6 17.84 -4.51 -17.45
N LEU A 7 18.02 -5.08 -16.26
CA LEU A 7 18.20 -4.31 -15.01
C LEU A 7 19.49 -3.48 -15.04
N ASP A 8 20.53 -3.93 -15.75
CA ASP A 8 21.81 -3.23 -15.83
C ASP A 8 21.70 -1.83 -16.45
N GLU A 9 20.68 -1.58 -17.27
CA GLU A 9 20.41 -0.25 -17.80
C GLU A 9 19.92 0.76 -16.72
N LEU A 10 19.56 0.27 -15.54
CA LEU A 10 19.10 1.08 -14.40
C LEU A 10 20.23 1.52 -13.47
N PHE A 11 21.51 1.18 -13.77
CA PHE A 11 22.62 1.35 -12.82
C PHE A 11 22.77 2.76 -12.25
N GLN A 12 22.40 3.81 -12.99
CA GLN A 12 22.44 5.22 -12.55
C GLN A 12 21.12 5.71 -11.91
N ALA A 13 20.11 4.85 -11.80
CA ALA A 13 18.84 5.27 -11.24
C ALA A 13 18.99 5.57 -9.74
N LYS A 14 18.61 6.77 -9.32
CA LYS A 14 18.71 7.21 -7.92
C LYS A 14 17.51 6.78 -7.07
N LEU A 15 16.39 6.44 -7.70
CA LEU A 15 15.20 5.91 -7.05
C LEU A 15 14.57 4.85 -7.97
N ILE A 16 14.34 3.67 -7.42
CA ILE A 16 13.54 2.61 -8.04
C ILE A 16 12.23 2.49 -7.26
N ILE A 17 11.11 2.47 -7.98
CA ILE A 17 9.80 2.18 -7.42
C ILE A 17 9.32 0.86 -8.06
N GLU A 18 9.33 -0.20 -7.27
CA GLU A 18 8.88 -1.51 -7.69
C GLU A 18 7.34 -1.61 -7.58
N ALA A 19 6.69 -2.11 -8.61
CA ALA A 19 5.26 -2.34 -8.68
C ALA A 19 4.92 -3.62 -9.46
N VAL A 20 5.69 -4.69 -9.21
CA VAL A 20 5.43 -6.02 -9.79
C VAL A 20 4.33 -6.74 -9.00
N ILE A 21 4.04 -7.99 -9.40
CA ILE A 21 3.04 -8.83 -8.72
C ILE A 21 3.30 -8.91 -7.20
N GLU A 22 2.21 -9.00 -6.42
CA GLU A 22 2.25 -8.99 -4.94
C GLU A 22 2.66 -10.38 -4.40
N ASP A 23 3.88 -10.78 -4.71
CA ASP A 23 4.51 -12.02 -4.25
C ASP A 23 5.82 -11.71 -3.53
N LEU A 24 5.92 -12.15 -2.27
CA LEU A 24 7.06 -11.87 -1.41
C LEU A 24 8.39 -12.34 -2.01
N LYS A 25 8.41 -13.57 -2.55
CA LYS A 25 9.64 -14.17 -3.07
C LYS A 25 10.11 -13.45 -4.33
N ILE A 26 9.19 -13.14 -5.23
CA ILE A 26 9.50 -12.39 -6.47
C ILE A 26 10.08 -11.02 -6.11
N LYS A 27 9.49 -10.31 -5.15
CA LYS A 27 9.98 -9.00 -4.70
C LYS A 27 11.37 -9.11 -4.05
N GLN A 28 11.59 -10.09 -3.18
CA GLN A 28 12.91 -10.34 -2.57
C GLN A 28 14.00 -10.59 -3.60
N GLU A 29 13.75 -11.49 -4.57
CA GLU A 29 14.68 -11.81 -5.64
C GLU A 29 14.98 -10.58 -6.51
N LEU A 30 13.94 -9.81 -6.86
CA LEU A 30 14.09 -8.59 -7.65
C LEU A 30 14.93 -7.54 -6.91
N PHE A 31 14.66 -7.27 -5.65
CA PHE A 31 15.40 -6.27 -4.86
C PHE A 31 16.87 -6.66 -4.66
N CYS A 32 17.16 -7.94 -4.41
CA CYS A 32 18.55 -8.42 -4.35
C CYS A 32 19.31 -8.20 -5.69
N ARG A 33 18.64 -8.45 -6.81
CA ARG A 33 19.20 -8.20 -8.15
C ARG A 33 19.39 -6.70 -8.40
N LEU A 34 18.40 -5.87 -8.09
CA LEU A 34 18.50 -4.41 -8.23
C LEU A 34 19.66 -3.86 -7.41
N GLU A 35 19.79 -4.27 -6.14
CA GLU A 35 20.89 -3.82 -5.28
C GLU A 35 22.27 -4.19 -5.83
N SER A 36 22.38 -5.29 -6.58
CA SER A 36 23.65 -5.72 -7.17
C SER A 36 24.09 -4.90 -8.38
N VAL A 37 23.16 -4.24 -9.07
CA VAL A 37 23.44 -3.45 -10.28
C VAL A 37 23.43 -1.95 -10.05
N LEU A 38 22.74 -1.47 -9.04
CA LEU A 38 22.58 -0.06 -8.75
C LEU A 38 23.77 0.54 -7.99
N GLU A 39 23.94 1.85 -8.13
CA GLU A 39 24.91 2.60 -7.33
C GLU A 39 24.57 2.54 -5.83
N ALA A 40 25.58 2.67 -4.98
CA ALA A 40 25.45 2.49 -3.53
C ALA A 40 24.49 3.49 -2.86
N ASP A 41 24.29 4.66 -3.45
CA ASP A 41 23.39 5.72 -2.96
C ASP A 41 21.97 5.66 -3.52
N SER A 42 21.69 4.68 -4.39
CA SER A 42 20.34 4.48 -4.95
C SER A 42 19.35 4.06 -3.87
N ILE A 43 18.13 4.59 -3.97
CA ILE A 43 17.01 4.28 -3.07
C ILE A 43 16.14 3.21 -3.73
N LEU A 44 15.80 2.18 -2.97
CA LEU A 44 14.88 1.13 -3.36
C LEU A 44 13.53 1.35 -2.67
N SER A 45 12.46 1.31 -3.44
CA SER A 45 11.11 1.47 -2.92
C SER A 45 10.16 0.41 -3.49
N THR A 46 9.26 -0.10 -2.65
CA THR A 46 8.17 -1.01 -3.05
C THR A 46 6.83 -0.30 -3.00
N ASN A 47 5.97 -0.57 -3.99
CA ASN A 47 4.57 -0.13 -3.99
C ASN A 47 3.63 -1.21 -3.43
N THR A 48 4.12 -2.11 -2.60
CA THR A 48 3.28 -3.12 -1.96
C THR A 48 2.12 -2.48 -1.21
N SER A 49 0.96 -3.13 -1.24
CA SER A 49 -0.23 -2.69 -0.50
C SER A 49 -0.38 -3.37 0.87
N SER A 50 0.33 -4.48 1.10
CA SER A 50 0.03 -5.35 2.22
C SER A 50 1.21 -6.13 2.79
N LEU A 51 2.27 -6.37 1.99
CA LEU A 51 3.41 -7.16 2.45
C LEU A 51 4.26 -6.37 3.46
N ASP A 52 4.77 -7.08 4.46
CA ASP A 52 5.69 -6.54 5.45
C ASP A 52 7.02 -6.15 4.80
N LEU A 53 7.39 -4.88 4.86
CA LEU A 53 8.64 -4.36 4.28
C LEU A 53 9.88 -5.03 4.89
N ASN A 54 9.84 -5.41 6.18
CA ASN A 54 10.96 -6.12 6.79
C ASN A 54 11.19 -7.48 6.12
N LYS A 55 10.09 -8.16 5.75
CA LYS A 55 10.20 -9.42 5.01
C LYS A 55 10.73 -9.21 3.59
N ILE A 56 10.25 -8.18 2.89
CA ILE A 56 10.74 -7.87 1.53
C ILE A 56 12.23 -7.53 1.57
N GLY A 57 12.66 -6.69 2.52
CA GLY A 57 14.03 -6.20 2.65
C GLY A 57 15.02 -7.15 3.34
N THR A 58 14.58 -8.33 3.81
CA THR A 58 15.39 -9.25 4.67
C THR A 58 16.81 -9.54 4.13
N ASN A 59 16.98 -9.61 2.82
CA ASN A 59 18.24 -9.99 2.19
C ASN A 59 19.01 -8.79 1.61
N LEU A 60 18.54 -7.57 1.82
CA LEU A 60 19.25 -6.37 1.37
C LEU A 60 20.49 -6.11 2.22
N LYS A 61 21.57 -5.70 1.55
CA LYS A 61 22.83 -5.31 2.19
C LYS A 61 22.79 -3.88 2.73
N ARG A 62 21.87 -3.08 2.20
CA ARG A 62 21.69 -1.65 2.50
C ARG A 62 20.23 -1.35 2.83
N PRO A 63 19.67 -1.97 3.89
CA PRO A 63 18.27 -1.80 4.28
C PRO A 63 17.94 -0.34 4.67
N GLU A 64 18.95 0.46 5.03
CA GLU A 64 18.80 1.88 5.33
C GLU A 64 18.36 2.69 4.11
N ARG A 65 18.47 2.15 2.90
CA ARG A 65 18.06 2.77 1.64
C ARG A 65 16.79 2.16 1.06
N PHE A 66 16.10 1.34 1.83
CA PHE A 66 14.86 0.68 1.42
C PHE A 66 13.66 1.23 2.19
N LEU A 67 12.56 1.49 1.47
CA LEU A 67 11.30 1.99 2.03
C LEU A 67 10.10 1.58 1.15
N GLY A 68 8.88 1.89 1.58
CA GLY A 68 7.68 1.76 0.78
C GLY A 68 7.18 3.11 0.26
N MET A 69 6.67 3.12 -0.96
CA MET A 69 5.89 4.22 -1.54
C MET A 69 4.57 3.65 -2.04
N HIS A 70 3.56 3.63 -1.18
CA HIS A 70 2.26 3.06 -1.53
C HIS A 70 1.36 4.12 -2.17
N PHE A 71 1.15 3.95 -3.48
CA PHE A 71 0.27 4.78 -4.28
C PHE A 71 -1.13 4.19 -4.36
N PHE A 72 -2.12 5.05 -4.64
CA PHE A 72 -3.51 4.65 -4.79
C PHE A 72 -3.96 4.82 -6.25
N ASN A 73 -4.67 3.84 -6.77
CA ASN A 73 -5.18 3.87 -8.13
C ASN A 73 -6.46 4.72 -8.25
N PRO A 74 -6.62 5.50 -9.34
CA PRO A 74 -5.64 5.76 -10.41
C PRO A 74 -4.54 6.74 -9.94
N VAL A 75 -3.27 6.35 -10.05
CA VAL A 75 -2.14 7.13 -9.54
C VAL A 75 -2.13 8.60 -10.01
N PRO A 76 -2.45 8.95 -11.26
CA PRO A 76 -2.47 10.35 -11.68
C PRO A 76 -3.53 11.21 -10.97
N VAL A 77 -4.62 10.61 -10.49
CA VAL A 77 -5.77 11.29 -9.87
C VAL A 77 -5.65 11.33 -8.36
N MET A 78 -5.20 10.22 -7.76
CA MET A 78 -5.10 10.10 -6.31
C MET A 78 -3.90 10.87 -5.78
N ALA A 79 -4.16 11.88 -4.96
CA ALA A 79 -3.10 12.72 -4.41
C ALA A 79 -2.29 12.05 -3.30
N LEU A 80 -2.92 11.21 -2.49
CA LEU A 80 -2.29 10.57 -1.34
C LEU A 80 -1.21 9.57 -1.77
N VAL A 81 -0.10 9.55 -1.04
CA VAL A 81 0.92 8.49 -1.06
C VAL A 81 1.43 8.24 0.35
N GLU A 82 1.47 6.99 0.75
CA GLU A 82 2.05 6.57 2.02
C GLU A 82 3.54 6.32 1.83
N ILE A 83 4.38 6.97 2.62
CA ILE A 83 5.82 6.75 2.68
C ILE A 83 6.11 5.90 3.90
N ILE A 84 6.33 4.61 3.66
CA ILE A 84 6.44 3.60 4.70
C ILE A 84 7.91 3.35 5.01
N HIS A 85 8.30 3.53 6.27
CA HIS A 85 9.66 3.26 6.75
C HIS A 85 9.69 2.09 7.73
N THR A 86 10.78 1.36 7.73
CA THR A 86 11.12 0.34 8.72
C THR A 86 11.97 0.96 9.84
N ALA A 87 12.36 0.17 10.83
CA ALA A 87 13.31 0.60 11.84
C ALA A 87 14.74 0.80 11.28
N GLU A 88 15.04 0.16 10.16
CA GLU A 88 16.37 0.21 9.52
C GLU A 88 16.47 1.33 8.46
N THR A 89 15.34 1.83 7.95
CA THR A 89 15.33 2.91 6.95
C THR A 89 15.94 4.18 7.51
N ASP A 90 16.93 4.75 6.82
CA ASP A 90 17.54 6.02 7.21
C ASP A 90 16.50 7.17 7.17
N PRO A 91 16.33 7.95 8.23
CA PRO A 91 15.40 9.08 8.26
C PRO A 91 15.64 10.10 7.14
N SER A 92 16.89 10.31 6.71
CA SER A 92 17.21 11.23 5.61
C SER A 92 16.70 10.71 4.26
N VAL A 93 16.71 9.40 4.05
CA VAL A 93 16.13 8.74 2.86
C VAL A 93 14.61 8.90 2.86
N THR A 94 13.97 8.67 4.00
CA THR A 94 12.53 8.85 4.16
C THR A 94 12.13 10.29 3.87
N GLU A 95 12.84 11.26 4.42
CA GLU A 95 12.56 12.69 4.20
C GLU A 95 12.82 13.12 2.75
N PHE A 96 13.90 12.63 2.13
CA PHE A 96 14.17 12.90 0.72
C PHE A 96 13.01 12.44 -0.17
N VAL A 97 12.53 11.20 0.01
CA VAL A 97 11.42 10.64 -0.78
C VAL A 97 10.10 11.37 -0.48
N PHE A 98 9.87 11.77 0.76
CA PHE A 98 8.72 12.57 1.16
C PHE A 98 8.70 13.93 0.43
N GLN A 99 9.80 14.65 0.40
CA GLN A 99 9.91 15.91 -0.32
C GLN A 99 9.82 15.73 -1.84
N LEU A 100 10.35 14.62 -2.37
CA LEU A 100 10.23 14.29 -3.78
C LEU A 100 8.76 14.04 -4.18
N ALA A 101 8.00 13.30 -3.37
CA ALA A 101 6.57 13.07 -3.60
C ALA A 101 5.79 14.39 -3.59
N LYS A 102 6.10 15.33 -2.69
CA LYS A 102 5.52 16.69 -2.71
C LYS A 102 5.82 17.42 -4.01
N LYS A 103 7.05 17.34 -4.53
CA LYS A 103 7.42 17.95 -5.81
C LYS A 103 6.64 17.35 -6.99
N TRP A 104 6.19 16.10 -6.89
CA TRP A 104 5.31 15.46 -7.87
C TRP A 104 3.83 15.87 -7.72
N GLY A 105 3.51 16.79 -6.81
CA GLY A 105 2.14 17.22 -6.53
C GLY A 105 1.32 16.23 -5.70
N LYS A 106 1.99 15.28 -5.04
CA LYS A 106 1.35 14.35 -4.11
C LYS A 106 1.22 14.94 -2.71
N VAL A 107 0.36 14.31 -1.92
CA VAL A 107 0.20 14.55 -0.48
C VAL A 107 0.80 13.34 0.25
N PRO A 108 2.11 13.34 0.54
CA PRO A 108 2.74 12.23 1.23
C PRO A 108 2.42 12.25 2.72
N VAL A 109 2.33 11.07 3.32
CA VAL A 109 2.22 10.87 4.77
C VAL A 109 3.27 9.86 5.24
N HIS A 110 3.88 10.13 6.40
CA HIS A 110 4.82 9.18 7.01
C HIS A 110 4.07 8.05 7.68
N VAL A 111 4.48 6.82 7.41
CA VAL A 111 3.87 5.61 7.94
C VAL A 111 4.93 4.65 8.46
N ARG A 112 4.73 4.11 9.64
CA ARG A 112 5.52 2.98 10.11
C ARG A 112 5.09 1.71 9.39
N ASN A 113 6.04 0.84 9.07
CA ASN A 113 5.75 -0.48 8.55
C ASN A 113 4.85 -1.25 9.53
N SER A 114 3.58 -1.37 9.19
CA SER A 114 2.55 -2.04 9.98
C SER A 114 1.48 -2.62 9.06
N PRO A 115 0.78 -3.70 9.45
CA PRO A 115 -0.20 -4.35 8.59
C PRO A 115 -1.30 -3.40 8.09
N GLY A 116 -1.47 -3.35 6.75
CA GLY A 116 -2.45 -2.49 6.07
C GLY A 116 -2.12 -1.01 6.12
N PHE A 117 -0.94 -0.63 6.59
CA PHE A 117 -0.46 0.75 6.72
C PHE A 117 -1.51 1.66 7.41
N ILE A 118 -1.83 2.82 6.88
CA ILE A 118 -2.91 3.67 7.42
C ILE A 118 -4.22 3.39 6.69
N VAL A 119 -4.22 3.52 5.35
CA VAL A 119 -5.48 3.54 4.58
C VAL A 119 -6.18 2.18 4.61
N ASN A 120 -5.48 1.10 4.29
CA ASN A 120 -6.09 -0.23 4.29
C ASN A 120 -6.58 -0.63 5.69
N ARG A 121 -5.81 -0.30 6.73
CA ARG A 121 -6.21 -0.56 8.12
C ARG A 121 -7.43 0.27 8.55
N ALA A 122 -7.46 1.56 8.21
CA ALA A 122 -8.55 2.47 8.56
C ALA A 122 -9.84 2.15 7.76
N ALA A 123 -9.70 1.69 6.52
CA ALA A 123 -10.83 1.36 5.67
C ALA A 123 -11.53 0.03 6.05
N ARG A 124 -10.83 -0.90 6.74
CA ARG A 124 -11.47 -2.20 7.06
C ARG A 124 -12.77 -2.07 7.85
N PRO A 125 -12.86 -1.30 8.96
CA PRO A 125 -14.11 -1.12 9.68
C PRO A 125 -15.24 -0.55 8.83
N PHE A 126 -14.93 0.31 7.85
CA PHE A 126 -15.91 0.90 6.93
C PHE A 126 -16.65 -0.17 6.11
N TYR A 127 -15.90 -1.12 5.55
CA TYR A 127 -16.48 -2.23 4.77
C TYR A 127 -17.11 -3.30 5.66
N LEU A 128 -16.38 -3.71 6.70
CA LEU A 128 -16.81 -4.83 7.54
C LEU A 128 -18.08 -4.52 8.33
N GLU A 129 -18.21 -3.30 8.82
CA GLU A 129 -19.42 -2.90 9.55
C GLU A 129 -20.63 -2.82 8.61
N ALA A 130 -20.45 -2.30 7.40
CA ALA A 130 -21.51 -2.28 6.40
C ALA A 130 -21.98 -3.70 6.02
N LEU A 131 -21.03 -4.65 5.87
CA LEU A 131 -21.35 -6.04 5.60
C LEU A 131 -22.10 -6.70 6.78
N ARG A 132 -21.74 -6.40 8.03
CA ARG A 132 -22.46 -6.89 9.22
C ARG A 132 -23.88 -6.33 9.28
N ILE A 133 -24.06 -5.05 9.05
CA ILE A 133 -25.39 -4.40 8.99
C ILE A 133 -26.28 -5.09 7.94
N LEU A 134 -25.73 -5.41 6.78
CA LEU A 134 -26.44 -6.15 5.73
C LEU A 134 -26.78 -7.59 6.17
N THR A 135 -25.80 -8.29 6.76
CA THR A 135 -25.98 -9.69 7.22
C THR A 135 -27.02 -9.77 8.34
N ASP A 136 -27.04 -8.80 9.24
CA ASP A 136 -28.02 -8.70 10.34
C ASP A 136 -29.42 -8.33 9.85
N GLY A 137 -29.57 -8.01 8.57
CA GLY A 137 -30.86 -7.62 7.97
C GLY A 137 -31.37 -6.26 8.45
N ALA A 138 -30.48 -5.42 8.98
CA ALA A 138 -30.89 -4.10 9.49
C ALA A 138 -31.28 -3.15 8.36
N THR A 139 -30.66 -3.26 7.18
CA THR A 139 -31.01 -2.51 5.98
C THR A 139 -30.48 -3.22 4.72
N ASP A 140 -30.82 -2.72 3.53
CA ASP A 140 -30.24 -3.15 2.27
C ASP A 140 -28.99 -2.33 1.89
N ALA A 141 -28.23 -2.81 0.91
CA ALA A 141 -27.00 -2.19 0.46
C ALA A 141 -27.21 -0.75 -0.07
N ALA A 142 -28.28 -0.53 -0.84
CA ALA A 142 -28.57 0.79 -1.43
C ALA A 142 -28.90 1.84 -0.36
N THR A 143 -29.68 1.46 0.64
CA THR A 143 -30.01 2.33 1.79
C THR A 143 -28.76 2.62 2.63
N CYS A 144 -27.93 1.60 2.87
CA CYS A 144 -26.66 1.78 3.58
C CYS A 144 -25.76 2.79 2.84
N ASP A 145 -25.55 2.62 1.55
CA ASP A 145 -24.75 3.54 0.74
C ASP A 145 -25.30 4.97 0.74
N ALA A 146 -26.63 5.13 0.65
CA ALA A 146 -27.28 6.44 0.73
C ALA A 146 -27.01 7.13 2.08
N ILE A 147 -27.09 6.42 3.19
CA ILE A 147 -26.80 6.95 4.53
C ILE A 147 -25.34 7.44 4.60
N PHE A 148 -24.38 6.65 4.12
CA PHE A 148 -22.98 7.07 4.13
C PHE A 148 -22.72 8.29 3.26
N ARG A 149 -23.36 8.40 2.09
CA ARG A 149 -23.22 9.58 1.22
C ARG A 149 -23.91 10.81 1.81
N ASP A 150 -25.20 10.67 2.13
CA ASP A 150 -26.07 11.83 2.40
C ASP A 150 -25.92 12.35 3.84
N CYS A 151 -25.66 11.45 4.79
CA CYS A 151 -25.48 11.80 6.20
C CYS A 151 -23.99 11.79 6.62
N GLY A 152 -23.21 10.85 6.08
CA GLY A 152 -21.80 10.69 6.41
C GLY A 152 -20.85 11.59 5.63
N GLY A 153 -21.31 12.18 4.51
CA GLY A 153 -20.51 13.05 3.65
C GLY A 153 -19.43 12.31 2.84
N PHE A 154 -19.53 10.99 2.70
CA PHE A 154 -18.65 10.22 1.85
C PHE A 154 -19.05 10.38 0.37
N ARG A 155 -18.08 10.34 -0.53
CA ARG A 155 -18.34 10.41 -1.98
C ARG A 155 -19.07 9.17 -2.50
N MET A 156 -18.78 8.01 -1.89
CA MET A 156 -19.35 6.70 -2.22
C MET A 156 -19.69 5.99 -0.92
N GLY A 157 -20.74 5.20 -0.96
CA GLY A 157 -21.05 4.27 0.11
C GLY A 157 -20.13 3.04 0.10
N PRO A 158 -20.15 2.21 1.15
CA PRO A 158 -19.25 1.06 1.29
C PRO A 158 -19.45 0.01 0.19
N PHE A 159 -20.69 -0.26 -0.23
CA PHE A 159 -20.97 -1.25 -1.27
C PHE A 159 -20.61 -0.73 -2.66
N GLU A 160 -20.93 0.53 -2.98
CA GLU A 160 -20.48 1.19 -4.22
C GLU A 160 -18.95 1.16 -4.34
N LEU A 161 -18.25 1.41 -3.24
CA LEU A 161 -16.79 1.41 -3.24
C LEU A 161 -16.22 -0.02 -3.37
N MET A 162 -16.85 -1.02 -2.74
CA MET A 162 -16.49 -2.42 -2.92
C MET A 162 -16.71 -2.90 -4.36
N ASP A 163 -17.80 -2.50 -5.01
CA ASP A 163 -18.06 -2.81 -6.41
C ASP A 163 -17.02 -2.18 -7.34
N LEU A 164 -16.63 -0.93 -7.06
CA LEU A 164 -15.61 -0.24 -7.84
C LEU A 164 -14.22 -0.88 -7.71
N ILE A 165 -13.84 -1.33 -6.52
CA ILE A 165 -12.52 -1.92 -6.24
C ILE A 165 -12.46 -3.37 -6.71
N GLY A 166 -13.55 -4.09 -6.63
CA GLY A 166 -13.68 -5.53 -6.76
C GLY A 166 -13.83 -6.21 -5.39
N LEU A 167 -14.85 -7.05 -5.25
CA LEU A 167 -15.11 -7.78 -4.00
C LEU A 167 -14.00 -8.75 -3.65
N ASP A 168 -13.42 -9.40 -4.65
CA ASP A 168 -12.27 -10.30 -4.54
C ASP A 168 -11.05 -9.59 -3.98
N VAL A 169 -10.70 -8.42 -4.53
CA VAL A 169 -9.59 -7.57 -4.05
C VAL A 169 -9.85 -7.11 -2.62
N ASN A 170 -11.07 -6.67 -2.31
CA ASN A 170 -11.44 -6.22 -0.97
C ASN A 170 -11.34 -7.36 0.05
N TYR A 171 -11.80 -8.55 -0.30
CA TYR A 171 -11.74 -9.75 0.53
C TYR A 171 -10.28 -10.17 0.78
N GLU A 172 -9.46 -10.20 -0.25
CA GLU A 172 -8.04 -10.56 -0.14
C GLU A 172 -7.29 -9.61 0.81
N VAL A 173 -7.42 -8.29 0.62
CA VAL A 173 -6.79 -7.30 1.51
C VAL A 173 -7.32 -7.42 2.94
N THR A 174 -8.61 -7.68 3.11
CA THR A 174 -9.21 -7.88 4.44
C THR A 174 -8.60 -9.10 5.13
N THR A 175 -8.50 -10.21 4.41
CA THR A 175 -7.92 -11.46 4.93
C THR A 175 -6.46 -11.27 5.33
N GLN A 176 -5.67 -10.58 4.51
CA GLN A 176 -4.26 -10.29 4.83
C GLN A 176 -4.12 -9.42 6.07
N VAL A 177 -4.95 -8.38 6.21
CA VAL A 177 -4.96 -7.54 7.42
C VAL A 177 -5.38 -8.37 8.64
N TRP A 178 -6.42 -9.18 8.52
CA TRP A 178 -6.91 -10.04 9.60
C TRP A 178 -5.85 -11.02 10.09
N GLU A 179 -5.21 -11.74 9.17
CA GLU A 179 -4.12 -12.67 9.49
C GLU A 179 -2.92 -11.96 10.15
N SER A 180 -2.58 -10.77 9.67
CA SER A 180 -1.48 -9.96 10.20
C SER A 180 -1.74 -9.39 11.60
N PHE A 181 -2.99 -9.42 12.05
CA PHE A 181 -3.40 -9.08 13.42
C PHE A 181 -3.82 -10.32 14.23
N ASP A 182 -3.20 -11.47 13.97
CA ASP A 182 -3.45 -12.74 14.69
C ASP A 182 -4.94 -13.12 14.70
N ARG A 183 -5.61 -12.86 13.57
CA ARG A 183 -7.04 -13.13 13.38
C ARG A 183 -7.95 -12.40 14.37
N HIS A 184 -7.56 -11.17 14.70
CA HIS A 184 -8.35 -10.36 15.62
C HIS A 184 -9.77 -10.11 15.07
N PRO A 185 -10.85 -10.34 15.87
CA PRO A 185 -12.26 -10.27 15.40
C PRO A 185 -12.65 -8.95 14.73
N ARG A 186 -11.98 -7.84 15.07
CA ARG A 186 -12.21 -6.53 14.45
C ARG A 186 -12.05 -6.54 12.93
N PHE A 187 -11.15 -7.38 12.41
CA PHE A 187 -10.80 -7.44 11.00
C PHE A 187 -11.29 -8.73 10.31
N GLU A 188 -12.10 -9.52 10.99
CA GLU A 188 -12.62 -10.77 10.47
C GLU A 188 -13.39 -10.55 9.17
N PRO A 189 -13.01 -11.23 8.07
CA PRO A 189 -13.73 -11.17 6.80
C PRO A 189 -15.18 -11.63 6.97
N SER A 190 -16.10 -10.94 6.33
CA SER A 190 -17.53 -11.25 6.32
C SER A 190 -17.96 -11.73 4.93
#